data_66dac8adc4871802fbaf82864847a019
#
_entry.id   66dac8adc4871802fbaf82864847a019
#
_cell.length_a   1.000
_cell.length_b   1.000
_cell.length_c   1.000
_cell.angle_alpha   90.00
_cell.angle_beta   90.00
_cell.angle_gamma   90.00
#
_symmetry.space_group_name_H-M   'P 1'
#
loop_
_entity.id
_entity.type
_entity.pdbx_description
1 polymer ?
#
loop_
_entity_poly.entity_id
_entity_poly.type
_entity_poly.pdbx_seq_one_letter_code
_entity_poly.pdbx_strand_id
1 'polypeptide(L)'
;MITGELKNKIDGLWDIFAAGGLVNPLEVIEQITYLMFIHDLDDSDNMRARESAMLGLPFQSIFSGEVKIGERTIDGSQLKWSVFHDFPADRMYMIMQEWVFPFIKNLHNDKNSAYSKYMDDAIFKMPKPLLIYKVVESMDEIYKLMNVIKTADVRGDVYEYLLSKIAQSGRNGQFRTPRHIIRMMVEMMDPSSDEIICDPACGTSGFLVAAGEYLKEKRKEEIFYDKQKKDHYMNHMFHGYDMDRTMLRIGAMNMMTHGIENPYIEYRDSLSDQNADKDQYSLVLANPPFKGSLDAESVSGDLLKICKTKKTELLFLALFLRIMKIGGRCACIVPDGVLFGSSRAHKSIRKEIVENQRLEAVISMPSGVFKPYAGVSTAILIFTKTEHGGTDQVWFYDMKADGFSLDDKRTPVTENDIPDIIERFKNLDKEVERKRTDQSFMVPKKDIVENDYDLSINKYKEIEYTPVEYPPTSEIMANIRELELEIGKEMDELERLLGL
;
A
#
# COMPACT_ATOMS: atom_id res chain seq x y z
N MET A 1 12.06 4.69 1.44
CA MET A 1 11.58 5.44 2.64
C MET A 1 12.33 6.76 2.73
N ILE A 2 11.66 7.85 3.02
CA ILE A 2 12.24 9.19 3.05
C ILE A 2 13.12 9.38 4.29
N THR A 3 14.32 9.90 4.09
CA THR A 3 15.30 10.18 5.15
C THR A 3 15.97 11.55 4.94
N GLY A 4 16.75 12.01 5.91
CA GLY A 4 17.57 13.21 5.78
C GLY A 4 16.77 14.52 5.62
N GLU A 5 17.26 15.40 4.75
CA GLU A 5 16.73 16.76 4.57
C GLU A 5 15.28 16.76 4.08
N LEU A 6 14.92 15.88 3.14
CA LEU A 6 13.57 15.79 2.62
C LEU A 6 12.57 15.43 3.74
N LYS A 7 12.92 14.47 4.61
CA LYS A 7 12.11 14.13 5.78
C LYS A 7 11.89 15.34 6.68
N ASN A 8 12.95 16.07 7.01
CA ASN A 8 12.88 17.23 7.87
C ASN A 8 11.99 18.34 7.28
N LYS A 9 12.05 18.55 5.96
CA LYS A 9 11.17 19.51 5.27
C LYS A 9 9.69 19.10 5.33
N ILE A 10 9.39 17.83 5.15
CA ILE A 10 8.01 17.33 5.26
C ILE A 10 7.53 17.42 6.71
N ASP A 11 8.37 17.11 7.69
CA ASP A 11 8.02 17.30 9.11
C ASP A 11 7.77 18.77 9.44
N GLY A 12 8.59 19.70 8.90
CA GLY A 12 8.39 21.14 9.01
C GLY A 12 7.06 21.63 8.39
N LEU A 13 6.63 20.99 7.30
CA LEU A 13 5.33 21.30 6.70
C LEU A 13 4.16 21.01 7.66
N TRP A 14 4.24 19.92 8.44
CA TRP A 14 3.26 19.61 9.50
C TRP A 14 3.22 20.69 10.59
N ASP A 15 4.39 21.15 11.00
CA ASP A 15 4.51 22.20 12.02
C ASP A 15 3.88 23.52 11.53
N ILE A 16 4.02 23.83 10.24
CA ILE A 16 3.38 24.99 9.61
C ILE A 16 1.84 24.88 9.71
N PHE A 17 1.27 23.72 9.38
CA PHE A 17 -0.17 23.49 9.50
C PHE A 17 -0.66 23.59 10.96
N ALA A 18 0.06 22.95 11.88
CA ALA A 18 -0.29 22.99 13.31
C ALA A 18 -0.23 24.39 13.87
N ALA A 19 0.81 25.18 13.57
CA ALA A 19 0.94 26.58 13.94
C ALA A 19 -0.15 27.47 13.29
N GLY A 20 -0.65 27.07 12.13
CA GLY A 20 -1.75 27.71 11.41
C GLY A 20 -3.14 27.40 11.99
N GLY A 21 -3.22 26.47 12.94
CA GLY A 21 -4.48 26.05 13.58
C GLY A 21 -5.17 24.85 12.95
N LEU A 22 -4.54 24.18 11.97
CA LEU A 22 -5.01 22.94 11.38
C LEU A 22 -4.23 21.77 11.99
N VAL A 23 -4.82 21.13 13.01
CA VAL A 23 -4.15 20.11 13.85
C VAL A 23 -4.67 18.68 13.61
N ASN A 24 -5.80 18.53 12.91
CA ASN A 24 -6.34 17.21 12.60
C ASN A 24 -5.52 16.57 11.47
N PRO A 25 -4.82 15.44 11.71
CA PRO A 25 -3.94 14.83 10.71
C PRO A 25 -4.64 14.48 9.39
N LEU A 26 -5.89 14.00 9.45
CA LEU A 26 -6.67 13.70 8.24
C LEU A 26 -6.94 14.96 7.41
N GLU A 27 -7.30 16.06 8.06
CA GLU A 27 -7.55 17.33 7.38
C GLU A 27 -6.25 17.89 6.79
N VAL A 28 -5.13 17.83 7.54
CA VAL A 28 -3.82 18.27 7.03
C VAL A 28 -3.43 17.51 5.77
N ILE A 29 -3.53 16.17 5.80
CA ILE A 29 -3.18 15.35 4.63
C ILE A 29 -4.11 15.64 3.46
N GLU A 30 -5.39 15.79 3.71
CA GLU A 30 -6.35 16.14 2.68
C GLU A 30 -5.95 17.46 1.98
N GLN A 31 -5.60 18.49 2.75
CA GLN A 31 -5.14 19.76 2.18
C GLN A 31 -3.81 19.62 1.42
N ILE A 32 -2.84 18.91 1.97
CA ILE A 32 -1.56 18.64 1.29
C ILE A 32 -1.82 17.88 -0.02
N THR A 33 -2.73 16.89 0.00
CA THR A 33 -3.07 16.13 -1.21
C THR A 33 -3.67 17.02 -2.30
N TYR A 34 -4.54 17.95 -1.94
CA TYR A 34 -5.05 18.93 -2.91
C TYR A 34 -3.94 19.77 -3.54
N LEU A 35 -3.03 20.25 -2.71
CA LEU A 35 -1.91 21.08 -3.19
C LEU A 35 -0.94 20.26 -4.05
N MET A 36 -0.62 19.04 -3.66
CA MET A 36 0.19 18.14 -4.49
C MET A 36 -0.49 17.87 -5.84
N PHE A 37 -1.79 17.59 -5.82
CA PHE A 37 -2.54 17.34 -7.05
C PHE A 37 -2.53 18.57 -7.99
N ILE A 38 -2.68 19.78 -7.47
CA ILE A 38 -2.62 21.02 -8.25
C ILE A 38 -1.23 21.21 -8.88
N HIS A 39 -0.18 20.99 -8.09
CA HIS A 39 1.20 21.07 -8.58
C HIS A 39 1.46 20.05 -9.68
N ASP A 40 1.06 18.79 -9.46
CA ASP A 40 1.30 17.70 -10.41
C ASP A 40 0.48 17.86 -11.70
N LEU A 41 -0.71 18.47 -11.62
CA LEU A 41 -1.48 18.85 -12.82
C LEU A 41 -0.73 19.86 -13.70
N ASP A 42 -0.14 20.90 -13.10
CA ASP A 42 0.63 21.90 -13.86
C ASP A 42 1.92 21.28 -14.44
N ASP A 43 2.64 20.48 -13.64
CA ASP A 43 3.83 19.76 -14.11
C ASP A 43 3.51 18.85 -15.29
N SER A 44 2.43 18.08 -15.21
CA SER A 44 1.99 17.16 -16.27
C SER A 44 1.56 17.92 -17.54
N ASP A 45 0.85 19.02 -17.38
CA ASP A 45 0.43 19.89 -18.50
C ASP A 45 1.64 20.48 -19.22
N ASN A 46 2.61 20.99 -18.47
CA ASN A 46 3.85 21.56 -18.99
C ASN A 46 4.74 20.48 -19.67
N MET A 47 4.78 19.28 -19.14
CA MET A 47 5.54 18.15 -19.74
C MET A 47 4.89 17.72 -21.07
N ARG A 48 3.56 17.55 -21.12
CA ARG A 48 2.82 17.23 -22.35
C ARG A 48 2.98 18.32 -23.42
N ALA A 49 2.99 19.58 -23.01
CA ALA A 49 3.24 20.70 -23.92
C ALA A 49 4.62 20.61 -24.58
N ARG A 50 5.67 20.31 -23.80
CA ARG A 50 7.03 20.14 -24.31
C ARG A 50 7.16 18.93 -25.23
N GLU A 51 6.59 17.78 -24.85
CA GLU A 51 6.58 16.57 -25.68
C GLU A 51 5.88 16.80 -27.01
N SER A 52 4.70 17.43 -27.00
CA SER A 52 3.94 17.76 -28.22
C SER A 52 4.71 18.71 -29.11
N ALA A 53 5.36 19.71 -28.53
CA ALA A 53 6.20 20.66 -29.31
C ALA A 53 7.39 19.95 -29.96
N MET A 54 8.05 19.00 -29.25
CA MET A 54 9.16 18.18 -29.81
C MET A 54 8.70 17.29 -30.96
N LEU A 55 7.46 16.80 -30.90
CA LEU A 55 6.88 15.90 -31.91
C LEU A 55 6.14 16.65 -33.01
N GLY A 56 6.05 18.00 -32.95
CA GLY A 56 5.26 18.82 -33.89
C GLY A 56 3.76 18.53 -33.84
N LEU A 57 3.24 18.04 -32.70
CA LEU A 57 1.83 17.73 -32.52
C LEU A 57 1.07 18.89 -31.87
N PRO A 58 -0.23 19.09 -32.20
CA PRO A 58 -1.04 20.08 -31.50
C PRO A 58 -1.23 19.70 -30.04
N PHE A 59 -1.11 20.67 -29.14
CA PHE A 59 -1.36 20.50 -27.71
C PHE A 59 -2.40 21.55 -27.24
N GLN A 60 -3.35 21.09 -26.45
CA GLN A 60 -4.29 21.96 -25.76
C GLN A 60 -4.10 21.79 -24.24
N SER A 61 -3.62 22.85 -23.58
CA SER A 61 -3.47 22.90 -22.14
C SER A 61 -4.84 22.85 -21.46
N ILE A 62 -4.92 22.12 -20.32
CA ILE A 62 -6.12 22.15 -19.46
C ILE A 62 -6.36 23.52 -18.83
N PHE A 63 -5.33 24.37 -18.79
CA PHE A 63 -5.37 25.74 -18.31
C PHE A 63 -5.53 26.77 -19.42
N SER A 64 -5.86 26.34 -20.66
CA SER A 64 -6.01 27.26 -21.80
C SER A 64 -7.36 27.93 -21.80
N GLY A 65 -7.36 29.23 -22.20
CA GLY A 65 -8.58 30.03 -22.37
C GLY A 65 -9.17 30.57 -21.06
N GLU A 66 -10.41 31.01 -21.12
CA GLU A 66 -11.12 31.55 -19.96
C GLU A 66 -11.79 30.43 -19.15
N VAL A 67 -11.49 30.39 -17.86
CA VAL A 67 -12.16 29.53 -16.89
C VAL A 67 -13.31 30.29 -16.24
N LYS A 68 -14.52 29.72 -16.33
CA LYS A 68 -15.74 30.31 -15.79
C LYS A 68 -16.18 29.60 -14.51
N ILE A 69 -16.37 30.37 -13.41
CA ILE A 69 -16.89 29.89 -12.15
C ILE A 69 -18.05 30.81 -11.72
N GLY A 70 -19.26 30.28 -11.77
CA GLY A 70 -20.48 31.11 -11.62
C GLY A 70 -20.58 32.14 -12.76
N GLU A 71 -20.71 33.41 -12.38
CA GLU A 71 -20.78 34.53 -13.35
C GLU A 71 -19.42 35.21 -13.63
N ARG A 72 -18.36 34.74 -12.96
CA ARG A 72 -17.00 35.30 -13.07
C ARG A 72 -16.13 34.50 -14.02
N THR A 73 -15.21 35.17 -14.69
CA THR A 73 -14.20 34.54 -15.56
C THR A 73 -12.79 34.95 -15.16
N ILE A 74 -11.84 34.07 -15.39
CA ILE A 74 -10.41 34.29 -15.19
C ILE A 74 -9.64 33.62 -16.33
N ASP A 75 -8.49 34.17 -16.70
CA ASP A 75 -7.56 33.46 -17.57
C ASP A 75 -7.03 32.21 -16.89
N GLY A 76 -7.25 31.05 -17.48
CA GLY A 76 -6.85 29.76 -16.92
C GLY A 76 -5.37 29.65 -16.66
N SER A 77 -4.51 30.38 -17.38
CA SER A 77 -3.07 30.39 -17.12
C SER A 77 -2.71 30.87 -15.70
N GLN A 78 -3.55 31.72 -15.10
CA GLN A 78 -3.34 32.19 -13.72
C GLN A 78 -3.60 31.11 -12.66
N LEU A 79 -4.22 29.99 -13.05
CA LEU A 79 -4.52 28.87 -12.14
C LEU A 79 -3.37 27.87 -12.04
N LYS A 80 -2.31 28.04 -12.85
CA LYS A 80 -1.12 27.22 -12.82
C LYS A 80 -0.33 27.43 -11.52
N TRP A 81 0.14 26.35 -10.92
CA TRP A 81 1.04 26.41 -9.76
C TRP A 81 2.26 27.28 -10.05
N SER A 82 2.89 27.08 -11.20
CA SER A 82 4.06 27.83 -11.67
C SER A 82 3.81 29.35 -11.86
N VAL A 83 2.56 29.79 -11.77
CA VAL A 83 2.19 31.20 -11.87
C VAL A 83 1.79 31.77 -10.51
N PHE A 84 0.90 31.10 -9.77
CA PHE A 84 0.36 31.69 -8.54
C PHE A 84 1.28 31.50 -7.32
N HIS A 85 2.25 30.58 -7.36
CA HIS A 85 3.17 30.37 -6.25
C HIS A 85 4.01 31.61 -5.89
N ASP A 86 4.22 32.52 -6.85
CA ASP A 86 4.92 33.79 -6.66
C ASP A 86 4.00 34.94 -6.20
N PHE A 87 2.69 34.68 -6.03
CA PHE A 87 1.78 35.75 -5.62
C PHE A 87 1.92 36.13 -4.15
N PRO A 88 1.68 37.41 -3.78
CA PRO A 88 1.55 37.79 -2.38
C PRO A 88 0.45 36.98 -1.67
N ALA A 89 0.60 36.76 -0.37
CA ALA A 89 -0.23 35.87 0.44
C ALA A 89 -1.75 36.08 0.24
N ASP A 90 -2.23 37.34 0.25
CA ASP A 90 -3.66 37.63 0.10
C ASP A 90 -4.17 37.26 -1.31
N ARG A 91 -3.38 37.54 -2.34
CA ARG A 91 -3.75 37.19 -3.72
C ARG A 91 -3.69 35.67 -3.94
N MET A 92 -2.67 35.01 -3.39
CA MET A 92 -2.55 33.54 -3.44
C MET A 92 -3.75 32.87 -2.75
N TYR A 93 -4.15 33.37 -1.60
CA TYR A 93 -5.31 32.86 -0.86
C TYR A 93 -6.60 33.02 -1.66
N MET A 94 -6.84 34.23 -2.21
CA MET A 94 -8.01 34.50 -3.03
C MET A 94 -8.07 33.60 -4.27
N ILE A 95 -6.95 33.47 -5.02
CA ILE A 95 -6.93 32.68 -6.24
C ILE A 95 -7.12 31.20 -5.96
N MET A 96 -6.52 30.69 -4.88
CA MET A 96 -6.70 29.30 -4.46
C MET A 96 -8.13 28.98 -4.04
N GLN A 97 -8.72 29.83 -3.19
CA GLN A 97 -10.04 29.57 -2.64
C GLN A 97 -11.17 29.80 -3.67
N GLU A 98 -11.07 30.84 -4.47
CA GLU A 98 -12.16 31.26 -5.37
C GLU A 98 -12.05 30.68 -6.77
N TRP A 99 -10.86 30.22 -7.18
CA TRP A 99 -10.61 29.83 -8.57
C TRP A 99 -9.95 28.46 -8.70
N VAL A 100 -8.75 28.24 -8.14
CA VAL A 100 -7.99 27.00 -8.33
C VAL A 100 -8.73 25.82 -7.74
N PHE A 101 -9.18 25.93 -6.48
CA PHE A 101 -9.89 24.84 -5.82
C PHE A 101 -11.25 24.53 -6.49
N PRO A 102 -12.11 25.50 -6.81
CA PRO A 102 -13.28 25.26 -7.64
C PRO A 102 -12.96 24.72 -9.04
N PHE A 103 -11.86 25.12 -9.66
CA PHE A 103 -11.41 24.59 -10.95
C PHE A 103 -11.11 23.10 -10.85
N ILE A 104 -10.29 22.67 -9.88
CA ILE A 104 -10.00 21.26 -9.71
C ILE A 104 -11.23 20.43 -9.33
N LYS A 105 -12.18 20.99 -8.58
CA LYS A 105 -13.47 20.32 -8.30
C LYS A 105 -14.25 19.99 -9.57
N ASN A 106 -14.15 20.82 -10.58
CA ASN A 106 -14.87 20.70 -11.85
C ASN A 106 -13.98 20.21 -13.02
N LEU A 107 -12.79 19.69 -12.72
CA LEU A 107 -11.80 19.31 -13.73
C LEU A 107 -12.34 18.28 -14.73
N HIS A 108 -13.17 17.35 -14.26
CA HIS A 108 -13.86 16.40 -15.11
C HIS A 108 -15.32 16.79 -15.27
N ASN A 109 -15.72 17.10 -16.52
CA ASN A 109 -17.11 17.40 -16.85
C ASN A 109 -18.06 16.20 -16.70
N ASP A 110 -17.52 14.98 -16.57
CA ASP A 110 -18.32 13.80 -16.29
C ASP A 110 -18.62 13.71 -14.78
N LYS A 111 -19.84 14.12 -14.42
CA LYS A 111 -20.36 14.03 -13.06
C LYS A 111 -20.43 12.61 -12.49
N ASN A 112 -20.29 11.60 -13.35
CA ASN A 112 -20.29 10.19 -12.94
C ASN A 112 -18.89 9.66 -12.64
N SER A 113 -17.83 10.40 -12.99
CA SER A 113 -16.49 9.97 -12.62
C SER A 113 -16.32 9.89 -11.10
N ALA A 114 -15.53 8.94 -10.62
CA ALA A 114 -15.24 8.79 -9.20
C ALA A 114 -14.67 10.07 -8.60
N TYR A 115 -13.76 10.71 -9.33
CA TYR A 115 -13.16 11.99 -8.96
C TYR A 115 -14.21 13.08 -8.70
N SER A 116 -15.12 13.32 -9.65
CA SER A 116 -16.16 14.36 -9.51
C SER A 116 -17.07 14.09 -8.31
N LYS A 117 -17.46 12.85 -8.09
CA LYS A 117 -18.29 12.46 -6.92
C LYS A 117 -17.64 12.76 -5.58
N TYR A 118 -16.31 12.53 -5.46
CA TYR A 118 -15.60 12.74 -4.20
C TYR A 118 -15.07 14.14 -4.02
N MET A 119 -14.92 14.92 -5.10
CA MET A 119 -14.56 16.31 -5.02
C MET A 119 -15.76 17.24 -4.73
N ASP A 120 -16.98 16.76 -4.92
CA ASP A 120 -18.19 17.60 -4.73
C ASP A 120 -18.31 18.14 -3.29
N ASP A 121 -18.05 17.31 -2.28
CA ASP A 121 -18.06 17.67 -0.86
C ASP A 121 -16.69 18.10 -0.32
N ALA A 122 -15.67 18.20 -1.16
CA ALA A 122 -14.33 18.64 -0.77
C ALA A 122 -14.33 20.11 -0.33
N ILE A 123 -13.60 20.40 0.75
CA ILE A 123 -13.51 21.75 1.32
C ILE A 123 -12.03 22.14 1.43
N PHE A 124 -11.71 23.31 0.91
CA PHE A 124 -10.39 23.92 1.09
C PHE A 124 -10.33 24.62 2.46
N LYS A 125 -9.63 24.00 3.43
CA LYS A 125 -9.62 24.41 4.85
C LYS A 125 -8.35 25.18 5.21
N MET A 126 -7.98 26.21 4.45
CA MET A 126 -6.88 27.09 4.80
C MET A 126 -7.42 28.34 5.52
N PRO A 127 -7.18 28.52 6.84
CA PRO A 127 -7.86 29.57 7.59
C PRO A 127 -7.32 30.98 7.35
N LYS A 128 -6.09 31.12 6.86
CA LYS A 128 -5.42 32.43 6.74
C LYS A 128 -4.52 32.50 5.49
N PRO A 129 -4.41 33.70 4.85
CA PRO A 129 -3.51 33.92 3.71
C PRO A 129 -2.04 33.56 3.99
N LEU A 130 -1.53 33.93 5.16
CA LEU A 130 -0.15 33.64 5.53
C LEU A 130 0.14 32.13 5.66
N LEU A 131 -0.87 31.33 6.05
CA LEU A 131 -0.70 29.88 6.14
C LEU A 131 -0.48 29.28 4.76
N ILE A 132 -1.34 29.60 3.78
CA ILE A 132 -1.20 29.03 2.44
C ILE A 132 0.12 29.46 1.78
N TYR A 133 0.53 30.71 1.97
CA TYR A 133 1.80 31.19 1.46
C TYR A 133 3.00 30.37 1.99
N LYS A 134 3.07 30.16 3.29
CA LYS A 134 4.12 29.34 3.91
C LYS A 134 4.08 27.88 3.47
N VAL A 135 2.87 27.32 3.31
CA VAL A 135 2.69 25.93 2.86
C VAL A 135 3.17 25.78 1.43
N VAL A 136 2.78 26.68 0.51
CA VAL A 136 3.22 26.65 -0.88
C VAL A 136 4.74 26.82 -0.99
N GLU A 137 5.33 27.77 -0.27
CA GLU A 137 6.79 27.95 -0.22
C GLU A 137 7.52 26.68 0.28
N SER A 138 7.01 26.05 1.35
CA SER A 138 7.57 24.79 1.88
C SER A 138 7.42 23.65 0.89
N MET A 139 6.30 23.57 0.16
CA MET A 139 6.08 22.56 -0.87
C MET A 139 7.03 22.73 -2.05
N ASP A 140 7.26 23.96 -2.51
CA ASP A 140 8.24 24.24 -3.56
C ASP A 140 9.66 23.76 -3.18
N GLU A 141 10.06 23.94 -1.91
CA GLU A 141 11.33 23.40 -1.43
C GLU A 141 11.35 21.86 -1.43
N ILE A 142 10.26 21.23 -1.02
CA ILE A 142 10.11 19.77 -1.06
C ILE A 142 10.23 19.27 -2.50
N TYR A 143 9.53 19.88 -3.45
CA TYR A 143 9.60 19.51 -4.86
C TYR A 143 10.99 19.74 -5.48
N LYS A 144 11.69 20.82 -5.12
CA LYS A 144 13.08 21.03 -5.53
C LYS A 144 13.99 19.88 -5.06
N LEU A 145 13.86 19.45 -3.80
CA LEU A 145 14.62 18.33 -3.27
C LEU A 145 14.24 17.00 -3.97
N MET A 146 12.95 16.76 -4.22
CA MET A 146 12.49 15.57 -4.94
C MET A 146 13.09 15.46 -6.34
N ASN A 147 13.22 16.58 -7.06
CA ASN A 147 13.79 16.62 -8.41
C ASN A 147 15.31 16.32 -8.44
N VAL A 148 16.01 16.52 -7.33
CA VAL A 148 17.44 16.18 -7.19
C VAL A 148 17.65 14.70 -6.86
N ILE A 149 16.68 14.07 -6.18
CA ILE A 149 16.75 12.66 -5.76
C ILE A 149 16.40 11.78 -6.96
N LYS A 150 17.38 11.07 -7.49
CA LYS A 150 17.22 10.17 -8.67
C LYS A 150 16.68 8.77 -8.32
N THR A 151 15.78 8.64 -7.34
CA THR A 151 15.11 7.37 -7.07
C THR A 151 13.82 7.27 -7.88
N ALA A 152 13.47 6.05 -8.28
CA ALA A 152 12.44 5.81 -9.29
C ALA A 152 11.04 6.35 -8.92
N ASP A 153 10.74 6.59 -7.62
CA ASP A 153 9.44 7.11 -7.21
C ASP A 153 9.50 7.87 -5.87
N VAL A 154 10.14 9.01 -5.90
CA VAL A 154 10.21 9.91 -4.72
C VAL A 154 8.84 10.47 -4.36
N ARG A 155 7.98 10.75 -5.36
CA ARG A 155 6.63 11.32 -5.12
C ARG A 155 5.76 10.36 -4.30
N GLY A 156 5.71 9.10 -4.69
CA GLY A 156 5.00 8.09 -3.92
C GLY A 156 5.57 7.90 -2.52
N ASP A 157 6.89 7.94 -2.36
CA ASP A 157 7.52 7.87 -1.04
C ASP A 157 7.16 9.06 -0.14
N VAL A 158 7.11 10.29 -0.69
CA VAL A 158 6.64 11.49 0.03
C VAL A 158 5.20 11.32 0.46
N TYR A 159 4.35 10.89 -0.45
CA TYR A 159 2.94 10.68 -0.17
C TYR A 159 2.73 9.60 0.89
N GLU A 160 3.47 8.51 0.81
CA GLU A 160 3.44 7.45 1.82
C GLU A 160 3.89 7.95 3.19
N TYR A 161 4.97 8.71 3.23
CA TYR A 161 5.44 9.31 4.49
C TYR A 161 4.40 10.23 5.12
N LEU A 162 3.76 11.08 4.32
CA LEU A 162 2.65 11.93 4.77
C LEU A 162 1.51 11.10 5.37
N LEU A 163 1.10 10.05 4.67
CA LEU A 163 0.03 9.16 5.14
C LEU A 163 0.43 8.39 6.40
N SER A 164 1.73 8.10 6.60
CA SER A 164 2.20 7.45 7.83
C SER A 164 1.95 8.27 9.09
N LYS A 165 1.86 9.60 8.96
CA LYS A 165 1.53 10.51 10.07
C LYS A 165 0.11 10.33 10.61
N ILE A 166 -0.84 9.88 9.79
CA ILE A 166 -2.21 9.57 10.25
C ILE A 166 -2.18 8.48 11.33
N ALA A 167 -1.38 7.46 11.11
CA ALA A 167 -1.29 6.32 12.01
C ALA A 167 -0.68 6.67 13.36
N GLN A 168 0.32 7.56 13.37
CA GLN A 168 0.97 8.03 14.60
C GLN A 168 0.01 8.81 15.51
N SER A 169 -1.08 9.35 14.95
CA SER A 169 -2.09 10.09 15.73
C SER A 169 -3.05 9.22 16.54
N GLY A 170 -2.95 7.90 16.46
CA GLY A 170 -3.74 6.94 17.25
C GLY A 170 -5.26 6.95 17.00
N ARG A 171 -5.73 7.70 16.01
CA ARG A 171 -7.13 7.77 15.63
C ARG A 171 -7.34 7.04 14.29
N ASN A 172 -8.20 6.05 14.31
CA ASN A 172 -8.61 5.18 13.21
C ASN A 172 -7.58 4.09 12.86
N GLY A 173 -7.90 2.84 13.17
CA GLY A 173 -7.15 1.62 12.89
C GLY A 173 -6.97 1.29 11.40
N GLN A 174 -6.64 2.26 10.58
CA GLN A 174 -6.33 2.07 9.18
C GLN A 174 -4.89 1.57 9.08
N PHE A 175 -4.76 0.28 8.83
CA PHE A 175 -3.47 -0.36 8.56
C PHE A 175 -3.05 -0.06 7.14
N ARG A 176 -1.85 0.49 6.97
CA ARG A 176 -1.29 0.70 5.65
C ARG A 176 -0.27 -0.37 5.32
N THR A 177 -0.38 -0.94 4.14
CA THR A 177 0.60 -1.91 3.65
C THR A 177 1.88 -1.18 3.24
N PRO A 178 3.06 -1.59 3.74
CA PRO A 178 4.32 -1.01 3.30
C PRO A 178 4.52 -1.18 1.79
N ARG A 179 5.03 -0.13 1.14
CA ARG A 179 5.13 -0.08 -0.33
C ARG A 179 5.99 -1.20 -0.93
N HIS A 180 7.08 -1.56 -0.27
CA HIS A 180 7.93 -2.65 -0.72
C HIS A 180 7.22 -4.01 -0.67
N ILE A 181 6.30 -4.22 0.28
CA ILE A 181 5.43 -5.41 0.32
C ILE A 181 4.39 -5.37 -0.81
N ILE A 182 3.77 -4.20 -1.04
CA ILE A 182 2.85 -4.04 -2.18
C ILE A 182 3.56 -4.35 -3.49
N ARG A 183 4.75 -3.78 -3.72
CA ARG A 183 5.55 -4.02 -4.94
C ARG A 183 5.93 -5.48 -5.09
N MET A 184 6.36 -6.14 -4.02
CA MET A 184 6.64 -7.58 -4.02
C MET A 184 5.42 -8.37 -4.49
N MET A 185 4.24 -8.12 -3.90
CA MET A 185 3.00 -8.81 -4.27
C MET A 185 2.62 -8.57 -5.75
N VAL A 186 2.71 -7.33 -6.20
CA VAL A 186 2.43 -6.99 -7.61
C VAL A 186 3.42 -7.67 -8.55
N GLU A 187 4.72 -7.69 -8.22
CA GLU A 187 5.74 -8.33 -9.05
C GLU A 187 5.59 -9.86 -9.09
N MET A 188 5.17 -10.48 -7.99
CA MET A 188 4.86 -11.90 -7.96
C MET A 188 3.65 -12.24 -8.83
N MET A 189 2.64 -11.37 -8.83
CA MET A 189 1.41 -11.58 -9.60
C MET A 189 1.57 -11.25 -11.07
N ASP A 190 2.59 -10.48 -11.47
CA ASP A 190 2.91 -10.08 -12.85
C ASP A 190 1.65 -9.79 -13.69
N PRO A 191 0.92 -8.70 -13.37
CA PRO A 191 -0.32 -8.37 -14.07
C PRO A 191 -0.11 -8.15 -15.56
N SER A 192 -1.09 -8.59 -16.36
CA SER A 192 -1.11 -8.39 -17.81
C SER A 192 -1.89 -7.13 -18.20
N SER A 193 -1.76 -6.72 -19.48
CA SER A 193 -2.48 -5.55 -20.02
C SER A 193 -4.00 -5.74 -20.16
N ASP A 194 -4.48 -6.97 -20.03
CA ASP A 194 -5.90 -7.32 -20.20
C ASP A 194 -6.60 -7.61 -18.86
N GLU A 195 -5.89 -7.43 -17.74
CA GLU A 195 -6.44 -7.66 -16.40
C GLU A 195 -7.55 -6.66 -16.05
N ILE A 196 -8.46 -7.11 -15.19
CA ILE A 196 -9.35 -6.25 -14.43
C ILE A 196 -8.97 -6.44 -12.96
N ILE A 197 -8.35 -5.42 -12.37
CA ILE A 197 -7.71 -5.47 -11.06
C ILE A 197 -8.62 -4.84 -10.02
N CYS A 198 -8.87 -5.54 -8.92
CA CYS A 198 -9.72 -5.06 -7.85
C CYS A 198 -9.00 -5.07 -6.49
N ASP A 199 -9.16 -3.98 -5.75
CA ASP A 199 -8.89 -3.90 -4.31
C ASP A 199 -10.19 -3.51 -3.59
N PRO A 200 -10.93 -4.48 -2.99
CA PRO A 200 -12.20 -4.18 -2.33
C PRO A 200 -12.07 -3.59 -0.93
N ALA A 201 -10.86 -3.19 -0.51
CA ALA A 201 -10.54 -2.46 0.72
C ALA A 201 -9.40 -1.46 0.43
N CYS A 202 -9.57 -0.65 -0.63
CA CYS A 202 -8.47 0.01 -1.32
C CYS A 202 -7.82 1.16 -0.53
N GLY A 203 -8.48 1.72 0.47
CA GLY A 203 -7.97 2.87 1.20
C GLY A 203 -7.50 3.99 0.27
N THR A 204 -6.21 4.27 0.25
CA THR A 204 -5.58 5.26 -0.64
C THR A 204 -5.16 4.69 -2.00
N SER A 205 -5.68 3.54 -2.39
CA SER A 205 -5.44 2.85 -3.66
C SER A 205 -3.98 2.40 -3.89
N GLY A 206 -3.23 2.11 -2.82
CA GLY A 206 -1.81 1.77 -2.90
C GLY A 206 -1.50 0.56 -3.78
N PHE A 207 -2.29 -0.51 -3.73
CA PHE A 207 -2.13 -1.69 -4.59
C PHE A 207 -2.43 -1.36 -6.06
N LEU A 208 -3.49 -0.59 -6.32
CA LEU A 208 -3.89 -0.22 -7.67
C LEU A 208 -2.86 0.70 -8.33
N VAL A 209 -2.32 1.66 -7.58
CA VAL A 209 -1.21 2.53 -8.04
C VAL A 209 0.01 1.70 -8.38
N ALA A 210 0.44 0.81 -7.48
CA ALA A 210 1.61 -0.03 -7.71
C ALA A 210 1.46 -0.96 -8.92
N ALA A 211 0.25 -1.53 -9.13
CA ALA A 211 -0.06 -2.32 -10.31
C ALA A 211 0.01 -1.47 -11.59
N GLY A 212 -0.51 -0.23 -11.55
CA GLY A 212 -0.40 0.71 -12.65
C GLY A 212 1.04 1.09 -12.99
N GLU A 213 1.87 1.37 -11.98
CA GLU A 213 3.30 1.65 -12.17
C GLU A 213 4.04 0.45 -12.76
N TYR A 214 3.78 -0.76 -12.24
CA TYR A 214 4.36 -1.99 -12.76
C TYR A 214 4.03 -2.19 -14.24
N LEU A 215 2.78 -2.03 -14.62
CA LEU A 215 2.32 -2.15 -16.01
C LEU A 215 2.96 -1.08 -16.91
N LYS A 216 3.07 0.17 -16.44
CA LYS A 216 3.79 1.24 -17.17
C LYS A 216 5.27 0.91 -17.38
N GLU A 217 5.90 0.25 -16.43
CA GLU A 217 7.32 -0.12 -16.53
C GLU A 217 7.52 -1.36 -17.43
N LYS A 218 6.75 -2.42 -17.21
CA LYS A 218 6.97 -3.72 -17.83
C LYS A 218 6.20 -3.94 -19.14
N ARG A 219 5.06 -3.26 -19.34
CA ARG A 219 4.14 -3.46 -20.46
C ARG A 219 3.87 -2.15 -21.23
N LYS A 220 4.79 -1.18 -21.14
CA LYS A 220 4.62 0.17 -21.72
C LYS A 220 4.23 0.13 -23.19
N GLU A 221 4.99 -0.57 -24.02
CA GLU A 221 4.75 -0.63 -25.47
C GLU A 221 3.44 -1.32 -25.80
N GLU A 222 3.14 -2.41 -25.11
CA GLU A 222 1.91 -3.17 -25.28
C GLU A 222 0.66 -2.35 -24.99
N ILE A 223 0.70 -1.53 -23.91
CA ILE A 223 -0.44 -0.75 -23.46
C ILE A 223 -0.58 0.55 -24.22
N PHE A 224 0.49 1.33 -24.35
CA PHE A 224 0.38 2.71 -24.81
C PHE A 224 0.49 2.88 -26.33
N TYR A 225 0.90 1.87 -27.07
CA TYR A 225 0.89 1.88 -28.55
C TYR A 225 -0.37 1.23 -29.12
N ASP A 226 -1.18 0.57 -28.30
CA ASP A 226 -2.50 0.06 -28.67
C ASP A 226 -3.59 0.96 -28.07
N LYS A 227 -4.48 1.49 -28.93
CA LYS A 227 -5.53 2.41 -28.50
C LYS A 227 -6.53 1.74 -27.55
N GLN A 228 -6.88 0.47 -27.77
CA GLN A 228 -7.87 -0.24 -26.97
C GLN A 228 -7.27 -0.59 -25.59
N LYS A 229 -6.02 -1.09 -25.56
CA LYS A 229 -5.34 -1.35 -24.30
C LYS A 229 -5.06 -0.11 -23.48
N LYS A 230 -4.71 1.00 -24.14
CA LYS A 230 -4.57 2.30 -23.47
C LYS A 230 -5.90 2.76 -22.88
N ASP A 231 -7.00 2.65 -23.61
CA ASP A 231 -8.32 2.98 -23.10
C ASP A 231 -8.71 2.09 -21.92
N HIS A 232 -8.47 0.78 -22.03
CA HIS A 232 -8.70 -0.18 -20.95
C HIS A 232 -7.89 0.19 -19.69
N TYR A 233 -6.59 0.46 -19.82
CA TYR A 233 -5.72 0.88 -18.71
C TYR A 233 -6.22 2.17 -18.05
N MET A 234 -6.65 3.17 -18.83
CA MET A 234 -7.05 4.47 -18.32
C MET A 234 -8.43 4.49 -17.66
N ASN A 235 -9.36 3.62 -18.12
CA ASN A 235 -10.78 3.76 -17.81
C ASN A 235 -11.45 2.51 -17.23
N HIS A 236 -10.86 1.30 -17.38
CA HIS A 236 -11.61 0.06 -17.10
C HIS A 236 -10.84 -0.96 -16.26
N MET A 237 -9.52 -0.81 -16.12
CA MET A 237 -8.67 -1.81 -15.50
C MET A 237 -8.74 -1.80 -13.97
N PHE A 238 -8.82 -0.63 -13.34
CA PHE A 238 -8.59 -0.47 -11.91
C PHE A 238 -9.88 -0.19 -11.16
N HIS A 239 -10.22 -1.08 -10.21
CA HIS A 239 -11.40 -1.00 -9.37
C HIS A 239 -11.02 -1.00 -7.89
N GLY A 240 -11.51 -0.03 -7.14
CA GLY A 240 -11.27 0.09 -5.71
C GLY A 240 -12.52 0.44 -4.93
N TYR A 241 -12.71 -0.17 -3.79
CA TYR A 241 -13.85 0.07 -2.90
C TYR A 241 -13.39 0.36 -1.49
N ASP A 242 -14.00 1.32 -0.85
CA ASP A 242 -13.80 1.61 0.58
C ASP A 242 -15.04 2.29 1.15
N MET A 243 -15.15 2.32 2.48
CA MET A 243 -16.22 3.02 3.20
C MET A 243 -15.80 4.39 3.75
N ASP A 244 -14.54 4.78 3.57
CA ASP A 244 -14.03 6.09 3.98
C ASP A 244 -13.90 7.03 2.78
N ARG A 245 -14.79 8.03 2.71
CA ARG A 245 -14.82 9.00 1.60
C ARG A 245 -13.53 9.81 1.47
N THR A 246 -12.87 10.12 2.58
CA THR A 246 -11.60 10.84 2.56
C THR A 246 -10.50 9.97 1.93
N MET A 247 -10.44 8.69 2.29
CA MET A 247 -9.50 7.75 1.67
C MET A 247 -9.75 7.57 0.19
N LEU A 248 -11.02 7.46 -0.23
CA LEU A 248 -11.38 7.33 -1.64
C LEU A 248 -11.00 8.57 -2.45
N ARG A 249 -11.19 9.77 -1.88
CA ARG A 249 -10.77 11.04 -2.51
C ARG A 249 -9.26 11.08 -2.70
N ILE A 250 -8.52 10.74 -1.65
CA ILE A 250 -7.07 10.62 -1.69
C ILE A 250 -6.65 9.56 -2.71
N GLY A 251 -7.31 8.40 -2.70
CA GLY A 251 -7.05 7.30 -3.62
C GLY A 251 -7.27 7.66 -5.07
N ALA A 252 -8.39 8.32 -5.39
CA ALA A 252 -8.68 8.79 -6.74
C ALA A 252 -7.62 9.80 -7.24
N MET A 253 -7.24 10.79 -6.42
CA MET A 253 -6.18 11.73 -6.77
C MET A 253 -4.83 11.03 -6.93
N ASN A 254 -4.51 10.08 -6.04
CA ASN A 254 -3.30 9.28 -6.13
C ASN A 254 -3.22 8.50 -7.46
N MET A 255 -4.29 7.86 -7.87
CA MET A 255 -4.37 7.16 -9.16
C MET A 255 -4.16 8.12 -10.34
N MET A 256 -4.81 9.28 -10.32
CA MET A 256 -4.71 10.27 -11.39
C MET A 256 -3.31 10.87 -11.51
N THR A 257 -2.64 11.19 -10.41
CA THR A 257 -1.25 11.70 -10.42
C THR A 257 -0.26 10.67 -10.96
N HIS A 258 -0.59 9.37 -10.85
CA HIS A 258 0.19 8.29 -11.46
C HIS A 258 -0.24 7.97 -12.91
N GLY A 259 -1.13 8.80 -13.48
CA GLY A 259 -1.50 8.77 -14.89
C GLY A 259 -2.59 7.78 -15.26
N ILE A 260 -3.46 7.43 -14.33
CA ILE A 260 -4.69 6.67 -14.56
C ILE A 260 -5.84 7.68 -14.52
N GLU A 261 -6.43 7.97 -15.69
CA GLU A 261 -7.31 9.13 -15.84
C GLU A 261 -8.66 8.95 -15.13
N ASN A 262 -9.29 7.77 -15.26
CA ASN A 262 -10.62 7.51 -14.72
C ASN A 262 -10.65 6.18 -13.94
N PRO A 263 -9.98 6.08 -12.78
CA PRO A 263 -10.03 4.88 -11.97
C PRO A 263 -11.44 4.67 -11.42
N TYR A 264 -11.90 3.43 -11.40
CA TYR A 264 -13.21 3.08 -10.83
C TYR A 264 -13.10 2.93 -9.31
N ILE A 265 -13.05 4.06 -8.62
CA ILE A 265 -12.98 4.12 -7.16
C ILE A 265 -14.35 4.48 -6.61
N GLU A 266 -14.94 3.64 -5.75
CA GLU A 266 -16.29 3.84 -5.25
C GLU A 266 -16.44 3.65 -3.74
N TYR A 267 -17.32 4.50 -3.15
CA TYR A 267 -17.81 4.29 -1.80
C TYR A 267 -18.75 3.08 -1.79
N ARG A 268 -18.33 2.01 -1.14
CA ARG A 268 -19.09 0.77 -1.09
C ARG A 268 -18.73 -0.03 0.16
N ASP A 269 -19.72 -0.53 0.86
CA ASP A 269 -19.51 -1.61 1.82
C ASP A 269 -19.34 -2.93 1.05
N SER A 270 -18.10 -3.36 0.93
CA SER A 270 -17.71 -4.54 0.15
C SER A 270 -18.32 -5.84 0.65
N LEU A 271 -18.69 -5.93 1.92
CA LEU A 271 -19.22 -7.14 2.56
C LEU A 271 -20.76 -7.17 2.60
N SER A 272 -21.44 -6.07 2.30
CA SER A 272 -22.88 -5.97 2.31
C SER A 272 -23.53 -6.42 0.99
N ASP A 273 -24.85 -6.51 0.98
CA ASP A 273 -25.63 -6.78 -0.24
C ASP A 273 -25.59 -5.62 -1.26
N GLN A 274 -25.04 -4.45 -0.88
CA GLN A 274 -24.78 -3.36 -1.83
C GLN A 274 -23.70 -3.73 -2.84
N ASN A 275 -22.80 -4.65 -2.48
CA ASN A 275 -21.81 -5.19 -3.40
C ASN A 275 -22.41 -6.42 -4.14
N ALA A 276 -22.88 -6.20 -5.36
CA ALA A 276 -23.42 -7.25 -6.22
C ALA A 276 -22.35 -7.88 -7.15
N ASP A 277 -21.09 -7.47 -7.05
CA ASP A 277 -20.04 -7.96 -7.95
C ASP A 277 -19.84 -9.47 -7.76
N LYS A 278 -19.83 -10.17 -8.90
CA LYS A 278 -19.63 -11.60 -8.98
C LYS A 278 -18.93 -11.93 -10.29
N ASP A 279 -17.89 -12.78 -10.23
CA ASP A 279 -17.17 -13.30 -11.41
C ASP A 279 -16.66 -12.20 -12.38
N GLN A 280 -16.17 -11.06 -11.85
CA GLN A 280 -15.81 -9.90 -12.66
C GLN A 280 -14.30 -9.70 -12.78
N TYR A 281 -13.54 -9.91 -11.69
CA TYR A 281 -12.15 -9.52 -11.62
C TYR A 281 -11.19 -10.66 -11.95
N SER A 282 -10.15 -10.35 -12.70
CA SER A 282 -9.10 -11.32 -13.04
C SER A 282 -7.95 -11.31 -12.03
N LEU A 283 -7.78 -10.20 -11.30
CA LEU A 283 -6.77 -10.07 -10.27
C LEU A 283 -7.33 -9.30 -9.07
N VAL A 284 -7.19 -9.88 -7.89
CA VAL A 284 -7.47 -9.23 -6.61
C VAL A 284 -6.18 -9.04 -5.84
N LEU A 285 -5.90 -7.78 -5.47
CA LEU A 285 -4.75 -7.39 -4.65
C LEU A 285 -5.29 -6.64 -3.44
N ALA A 286 -5.14 -7.18 -2.24
CA ALA A 286 -5.80 -6.58 -1.09
C ALA A 286 -5.07 -6.79 0.23
N ASN A 287 -5.21 -5.80 1.12
CA ASN A 287 -4.91 -5.93 2.54
C ASN A 287 -6.16 -5.55 3.35
N PRO A 288 -7.12 -6.47 3.51
CA PRO A 288 -8.36 -6.18 4.23
C PRO A 288 -8.11 -5.94 5.72
N PRO A 289 -9.07 -5.33 6.45
CA PRO A 289 -8.96 -5.13 7.88
C PRO A 289 -8.68 -6.44 8.64
N PHE A 290 -7.67 -6.44 9.53
CA PHE A 290 -7.24 -7.62 10.28
C PHE A 290 -8.18 -8.02 11.41
N LYS A 291 -9.04 -7.10 11.85
CA LYS A 291 -9.99 -7.29 12.94
C LYS A 291 -11.28 -6.54 12.65
N GLY A 292 -12.37 -7.16 12.96
CA GLY A 292 -13.68 -6.57 12.91
C GLY A 292 -14.74 -7.64 13.12
N SER A 293 -15.91 -7.21 13.58
CA SER A 293 -17.08 -8.05 13.70
C SER A 293 -18.28 -7.28 13.19
N LEU A 294 -18.94 -7.80 12.21
CA LEU A 294 -20.15 -7.24 11.61
C LEU A 294 -21.40 -7.92 12.16
N ASP A 295 -22.50 -7.21 12.14
CA ASP A 295 -23.79 -7.85 12.37
C ASP A 295 -24.14 -8.74 11.16
N ALA A 296 -24.63 -9.96 11.44
CA ALA A 296 -24.93 -10.93 10.38
C ALA A 296 -25.99 -10.42 9.39
N GLU A 297 -26.85 -9.50 9.83
CA GLU A 297 -27.89 -8.89 8.99
C GLU A 297 -27.34 -7.87 7.98
N SER A 298 -26.15 -7.33 8.25
CA SER A 298 -25.48 -6.39 7.33
C SER A 298 -24.58 -7.08 6.30
N VAL A 299 -24.31 -8.38 6.49
CA VAL A 299 -23.42 -9.15 5.60
C VAL A 299 -24.22 -9.81 4.49
N SER A 300 -23.71 -9.74 3.27
CA SER A 300 -24.31 -10.41 2.11
C SER A 300 -24.53 -11.90 2.36
N GLY A 301 -25.74 -12.36 2.08
CA GLY A 301 -26.15 -13.76 2.28
C GLY A 301 -25.28 -14.76 1.50
N ASP A 302 -24.73 -14.37 0.37
CA ASP A 302 -23.85 -15.22 -0.45
C ASP A 302 -22.49 -15.46 0.22
N LEU A 303 -21.93 -14.47 0.89
CA LEU A 303 -20.69 -14.62 1.66
C LEU A 303 -20.89 -15.56 2.85
N LEU A 304 -22.06 -15.45 3.51
CA LEU A 304 -22.41 -16.33 4.64
C LEU A 304 -22.62 -17.79 4.24
N LYS A 305 -22.96 -18.06 2.97
CA LYS A 305 -23.02 -19.44 2.43
C LYS A 305 -21.61 -20.05 2.32
N ILE A 306 -20.60 -19.24 1.91
CA ILE A 306 -19.21 -19.67 1.79
C ILE A 306 -18.58 -19.82 3.18
N CYS A 307 -18.75 -18.79 4.02
CA CYS A 307 -18.16 -18.76 5.36
C CYS A 307 -19.13 -18.13 6.37
N LYS A 308 -19.77 -18.96 7.20
CA LYS A 308 -20.71 -18.48 8.22
C LYS A 308 -19.98 -17.88 9.41
N THR A 309 -19.72 -16.57 9.37
CA THR A 309 -18.98 -15.84 10.39
C THR A 309 -19.40 -14.38 10.46
N LYS A 310 -19.00 -13.70 11.54
CA LYS A 310 -19.09 -12.24 11.70
C LYS A 310 -17.70 -11.56 11.55
N LYS A 311 -16.63 -12.35 11.43
CA LYS A 311 -15.26 -11.86 11.37
C LYS A 311 -14.94 -11.32 9.99
N THR A 312 -14.55 -10.06 9.92
CA THR A 312 -14.28 -9.35 8.66
C THR A 312 -13.17 -10.00 7.85
N GLU A 313 -12.07 -10.42 8.49
CA GLU A 313 -10.93 -11.05 7.83
C GLU A 313 -11.29 -12.34 7.08
N LEU A 314 -12.26 -13.12 7.58
CA LEU A 314 -12.73 -14.34 6.92
C LEU A 314 -13.77 -14.03 5.82
N LEU A 315 -14.60 -13.01 6.04
CA LEU A 315 -15.59 -12.57 5.06
C LEU A 315 -14.93 -11.99 3.81
N PHE A 316 -13.81 -11.29 3.95
CA PHE A 316 -13.05 -10.80 2.80
C PHE A 316 -12.50 -11.94 1.94
N LEU A 317 -12.04 -13.05 2.52
CA LEU A 317 -11.65 -14.24 1.75
C LEU A 317 -12.82 -14.83 0.97
N ALA A 318 -14.00 -14.90 1.59
CA ALA A 318 -15.22 -15.32 0.90
C ALA A 318 -15.62 -14.33 -0.22
N LEU A 319 -15.43 -13.02 0.01
CA LEU A 319 -15.67 -11.99 -0.99
C LEU A 319 -14.72 -12.16 -2.19
N PHE A 320 -13.42 -12.38 -1.98
CA PHE A 320 -12.49 -12.58 -3.08
C PHE A 320 -12.89 -13.74 -3.97
N LEU A 321 -13.32 -14.85 -3.39
CA LEU A 321 -13.84 -16.00 -4.14
C LEU A 321 -15.10 -15.65 -4.95
N ARG A 322 -15.97 -14.81 -4.40
CA ARG A 322 -17.21 -14.39 -5.10
C ARG A 322 -16.91 -13.47 -6.29
N ILE A 323 -16.06 -12.46 -6.10
CA ILE A 323 -15.85 -11.40 -7.09
C ILE A 323 -14.90 -11.78 -8.22
N MET A 324 -13.98 -12.71 -7.99
CA MET A 324 -13.08 -13.19 -9.03
C MET A 324 -13.82 -14.05 -10.06
N LYS A 325 -13.47 -13.87 -11.34
CA LYS A 325 -13.85 -14.82 -12.41
C LYS A 325 -13.08 -16.13 -12.26
N ILE A 326 -13.54 -17.19 -12.90
CA ILE A 326 -12.79 -18.45 -13.00
C ILE A 326 -11.46 -18.17 -13.72
N GLY A 327 -10.36 -18.67 -13.17
CA GLY A 327 -9.00 -18.34 -13.59
C GLY A 327 -8.46 -17.02 -13.00
N GLY A 328 -9.30 -16.28 -12.28
CA GLY A 328 -8.88 -15.07 -11.56
C GLY A 328 -7.95 -15.42 -10.39
N ARG A 329 -6.98 -14.55 -10.14
CA ARG A 329 -5.90 -14.74 -9.15
C ARG A 329 -6.05 -13.75 -8.00
N CYS A 330 -5.66 -14.18 -6.81
CA CYS A 330 -5.67 -13.34 -5.62
C CYS A 330 -4.31 -13.38 -4.93
N ALA A 331 -3.81 -12.22 -4.57
CA ALA A 331 -2.78 -12.09 -3.56
C ALA A 331 -3.31 -11.18 -2.45
N CYS A 332 -3.48 -11.73 -1.25
CA CYS A 332 -4.04 -10.99 -0.13
C CYS A 332 -3.25 -11.19 1.15
N ILE A 333 -3.24 -10.15 1.98
CA ILE A 333 -2.61 -10.20 3.30
C ILE A 333 -3.66 -10.61 4.32
N VAL A 334 -3.29 -11.55 5.17
CA VAL A 334 -4.15 -12.04 6.27
C VAL A 334 -3.38 -12.06 7.58
N PRO A 335 -4.02 -11.83 8.73
CA PRO A 335 -3.39 -12.09 10.01
C PRO A 335 -3.18 -13.59 10.22
N ASP A 336 -2.12 -13.98 10.92
CA ASP A 336 -1.78 -15.38 11.19
C ASP A 336 -2.94 -16.20 11.77
N GLY A 337 -3.82 -15.57 12.53
CA GLY A 337 -5.01 -16.20 13.08
C GLY A 337 -5.93 -16.83 12.01
N VAL A 338 -5.86 -16.38 10.77
CA VAL A 338 -6.59 -17.00 9.65
C VAL A 338 -5.99 -18.36 9.30
N LEU A 339 -4.66 -18.49 9.39
CA LEU A 339 -3.93 -19.68 8.98
C LEU A 339 -4.16 -20.89 9.91
N PHE A 340 -4.20 -20.64 11.23
CA PHE A 340 -4.30 -21.72 12.24
C PHE A 340 -5.56 -21.66 13.12
N GLY A 341 -6.42 -20.66 12.93
CA GLY A 341 -7.62 -20.51 13.75
C GLY A 341 -8.46 -21.80 13.79
N SER A 342 -8.89 -22.19 15.01
CA SER A 342 -9.56 -23.48 15.25
C SER A 342 -11.09 -23.44 15.09
N SER A 343 -11.69 -22.25 14.95
CA SER A 343 -13.15 -22.16 14.80
C SER A 343 -13.62 -22.79 13.49
N ARG A 344 -14.88 -23.24 13.48
CA ARG A 344 -15.50 -23.84 12.29
C ARG A 344 -15.39 -22.95 11.05
N ALA A 345 -15.53 -21.64 11.22
CA ALA A 345 -15.46 -20.68 10.11
C ALA A 345 -14.03 -20.59 9.52
N HIS A 346 -12.98 -20.56 10.36
CA HIS A 346 -11.59 -20.58 9.88
C HIS A 346 -11.28 -21.85 9.09
N LYS A 347 -11.67 -23.02 9.62
CA LYS A 347 -11.48 -24.30 8.92
C LYS A 347 -12.26 -24.36 7.61
N SER A 348 -13.50 -23.87 7.60
CA SER A 348 -14.35 -23.86 6.40
C SER A 348 -13.72 -23.05 5.26
N ILE A 349 -13.25 -21.83 5.52
CA ILE A 349 -12.68 -20.99 4.46
C ILE A 349 -11.33 -21.54 3.97
N ARG A 350 -10.46 -22.07 4.86
CA ARG A 350 -9.22 -22.71 4.45
C ARG A 350 -9.47 -23.97 3.62
N LYS A 351 -10.43 -24.79 4.05
CA LYS A 351 -10.87 -25.97 3.29
C LYS A 351 -11.37 -25.56 1.91
N GLU A 352 -12.22 -24.52 1.82
CA GLU A 352 -12.72 -24.02 0.54
C GLU A 352 -11.58 -23.64 -0.42
N ILE A 353 -10.58 -22.89 0.08
CA ILE A 353 -9.43 -22.44 -0.72
C ILE A 353 -8.54 -23.63 -1.15
N VAL A 354 -8.31 -24.60 -0.26
CA VAL A 354 -7.40 -25.74 -0.53
C VAL A 354 -8.07 -26.81 -1.40
N GLU A 355 -9.37 -27.09 -1.17
CA GLU A 355 -10.06 -28.19 -1.86
C GLU A 355 -10.68 -27.78 -3.18
N ASN A 356 -11.35 -26.63 -3.21
CA ASN A 356 -12.17 -26.22 -4.35
C ASN A 356 -11.47 -25.19 -5.24
N GLN A 357 -10.39 -24.58 -4.73
CA GLN A 357 -9.57 -23.62 -5.49
C GLN A 357 -8.14 -24.17 -5.64
N ARG A 358 -7.27 -23.38 -6.23
CA ARG A 358 -5.84 -23.68 -6.30
C ARG A 358 -5.07 -22.73 -5.39
N LEU A 359 -4.71 -23.21 -4.19
CA LEU A 359 -3.79 -22.50 -3.31
C LEU A 359 -2.36 -22.73 -3.81
N GLU A 360 -1.66 -21.65 -4.11
CA GLU A 360 -0.32 -21.69 -4.72
C GLU A 360 0.77 -21.40 -3.70
N ALA A 361 0.57 -20.39 -2.84
CA ALA A 361 1.61 -19.96 -1.90
C ALA A 361 1.06 -19.42 -0.58
N VAL A 362 1.86 -19.62 0.47
CA VAL A 362 1.71 -18.98 1.79
C VAL A 362 3.07 -18.39 2.19
N ILE A 363 3.15 -17.06 2.26
CA ILE A 363 4.38 -16.37 2.67
C ILE A 363 4.15 -15.80 4.06
N SER A 364 4.78 -16.40 5.06
CA SER A 364 4.74 -15.93 6.45
C SER A 364 5.63 -14.70 6.62
N MET A 365 5.08 -13.63 7.14
CA MET A 365 5.81 -12.39 7.42
C MET A 365 6.00 -12.19 8.93
N PRO A 366 7.19 -11.78 9.40
CA PRO A 366 7.45 -11.60 10.81
C PRO A 366 6.61 -10.46 11.41
N SER A 367 6.37 -10.54 12.71
CA SER A 367 5.80 -9.42 13.46
C SER A 367 6.72 -8.20 13.33
N GLY A 368 6.13 -7.02 13.11
CA GLY A 368 6.90 -5.80 12.92
C GLY A 368 6.93 -5.28 11.48
N VAL A 369 6.62 -6.08 10.47
CA VAL A 369 6.51 -5.60 9.07
C VAL A 369 5.49 -4.46 8.96
N PHE A 370 4.40 -4.53 9.71
CA PHE A 370 3.34 -3.52 9.72
C PHE A 370 3.47 -2.47 10.82
N LYS A 371 4.59 -2.41 11.53
CA LYS A 371 4.82 -1.36 12.51
C LYS A 371 5.01 0.01 11.83
N PRO A 372 4.57 1.12 12.46
CA PRO A 372 3.99 1.19 13.82
C PRO A 372 2.48 0.86 13.89
N TYR A 373 1.83 0.42 12.82
CA TYR A 373 0.38 0.22 12.75
C TYR A 373 -0.10 -1.05 13.46
N ALA A 374 0.61 -2.15 13.29
CA ALA A 374 0.30 -3.44 13.90
C ALA A 374 1.57 -4.22 14.23
N GLY A 375 1.61 -4.76 15.44
CA GLY A 375 2.67 -5.68 15.89
C GLY A 375 2.29 -7.16 15.73
N VAL A 376 1.33 -7.47 14.85
CA VAL A 376 0.88 -8.85 14.61
C VAL A 376 1.64 -9.49 13.45
N SER A 377 1.89 -10.78 13.55
CA SER A 377 2.38 -11.58 12.43
C SER A 377 1.28 -11.74 11.40
N THR A 378 1.65 -11.72 10.15
CA THR A 378 0.74 -11.80 9.00
C THR A 378 1.29 -12.74 7.95
N ALA A 379 0.47 -13.10 7.00
CA ALA A 379 0.92 -13.85 5.83
C ALA A 379 0.27 -13.33 4.54
N ILE A 380 0.91 -13.61 3.43
CA ILE A 380 0.34 -13.43 2.10
C ILE A 380 -0.17 -14.78 1.63
N LEU A 381 -1.44 -14.83 1.22
CA LEU A 381 -2.03 -15.97 0.55
C LEU A 381 -2.12 -15.66 -0.95
N ILE A 382 -1.65 -16.59 -1.77
CA ILE A 382 -1.78 -16.53 -3.24
C ILE A 382 -2.56 -17.75 -3.70
N PHE A 383 -3.69 -17.49 -4.39
CA PHE A 383 -4.55 -18.55 -4.91
C PHE A 383 -5.27 -18.12 -6.19
N THR A 384 -5.62 -19.12 -7.00
CA THR A 384 -6.41 -18.97 -8.22
C THR A 384 -7.81 -19.57 -8.02
N LYS A 385 -8.86 -18.85 -8.42
CA LYS A 385 -10.24 -19.38 -8.43
C LYS A 385 -10.40 -20.36 -9.55
N THR A 386 -10.71 -21.61 -9.23
CA THR A 386 -10.92 -22.70 -10.20
C THR A 386 -12.29 -23.35 -10.09
N GLU A 387 -12.88 -23.38 -8.88
CA GLU A 387 -14.13 -24.09 -8.53
C GLU A 387 -14.07 -25.63 -8.70
N HIS A 388 -12.95 -26.15 -9.16
CA HIS A 388 -12.72 -27.58 -9.39
C HIS A 388 -11.46 -28.14 -8.70
N GLY A 389 -10.93 -27.39 -7.75
CA GLY A 389 -9.68 -27.74 -7.07
C GLY A 389 -8.45 -27.38 -7.89
N GLY A 390 -7.39 -28.15 -7.72
CA GLY A 390 -6.10 -27.94 -8.44
C GLY A 390 -4.93 -27.63 -7.53
N THR A 391 -5.14 -27.69 -6.21
CA THR A 391 -4.03 -27.68 -5.24
C THR A 391 -3.42 -29.08 -5.16
N ASP A 392 -2.20 -29.26 -5.65
CA ASP A 392 -1.42 -30.50 -5.48
C ASP A 392 -0.42 -30.34 -4.34
N GLN A 393 0.28 -29.23 -4.35
CA GLN A 393 1.23 -28.80 -3.31
C GLN A 393 1.19 -27.29 -3.18
N VAL A 394 1.57 -26.79 -2.02
CA VAL A 394 1.58 -25.36 -1.68
C VAL A 394 3.00 -24.95 -1.32
N TRP A 395 3.46 -23.85 -1.89
CA TRP A 395 4.73 -23.25 -1.55
C TRP A 395 4.62 -22.44 -0.25
N PHE A 396 5.50 -22.75 0.69
CA PHE A 396 5.64 -21.99 1.94
C PHE A 396 6.97 -21.25 1.97
N TYR A 397 6.93 -20.00 2.41
CA TYR A 397 8.14 -19.19 2.61
C TYR A 397 8.09 -18.54 3.99
N ASP A 398 9.18 -18.68 4.75
CA ASP A 398 9.37 -18.11 6.09
C ASP A 398 10.21 -16.83 6.00
N MET A 399 9.55 -15.70 5.67
CA MET A 399 10.21 -14.41 5.57
C MET A 399 10.74 -13.97 6.92
N LYS A 400 12.02 -13.58 6.97
CA LYS A 400 12.70 -13.11 8.18
C LYS A 400 12.94 -11.62 8.17
N ALA A 401 13.19 -11.04 6.98
CA ALA A 401 13.53 -9.64 6.81
C ALA A 401 12.93 -9.07 5.52
N ASP A 402 12.50 -7.82 5.60
CA ASP A 402 11.88 -7.09 4.49
C ASP A 402 12.67 -5.84 4.06
N GLY A 403 13.97 -5.77 4.45
CA GLY A 403 14.85 -4.63 4.19
C GLY A 403 14.73 -3.49 5.21
N PHE A 404 13.94 -3.70 6.28
CA PHE A 404 13.74 -2.72 7.35
C PHE A 404 13.78 -3.37 8.72
N SER A 405 14.22 -2.60 9.75
CA SER A 405 14.16 -3.07 11.13
C SER A 405 12.72 -3.38 11.55
N LEU A 406 12.52 -4.42 12.37
CA LEU A 406 11.20 -4.86 12.82
C LEU A 406 10.71 -4.11 14.07
N ASP A 407 11.34 -3.01 14.42
CA ASP A 407 10.91 -2.08 15.48
C ASP A 407 10.01 -0.96 14.95
N ASP A 408 9.55 -0.08 15.82
CA ASP A 408 8.64 1.02 15.44
C ASP A 408 9.28 2.08 14.53
N LYS A 409 10.62 2.11 14.44
CA LYS A 409 11.35 3.09 13.61
C LYS A 409 11.42 2.67 12.16
N ARG A 410 11.37 1.36 11.88
CA ARG A 410 11.44 0.82 10.52
C ARG A 410 12.60 1.40 9.71
N THR A 411 13.81 1.38 10.29
CA THR A 411 15.02 1.87 9.63
C THR A 411 15.49 0.87 8.57
N PRO A 412 16.01 1.33 7.41
CA PRO A 412 16.57 0.43 6.41
C PRO A 412 17.69 -0.45 6.97
N VAL A 413 17.69 -1.73 6.63
CA VAL A 413 18.73 -2.72 6.95
C VAL A 413 19.12 -3.49 5.69
N THR A 414 20.24 -4.21 5.75
CA THR A 414 20.76 -4.99 4.60
C THR A 414 20.01 -6.29 4.38
N GLU A 415 19.49 -6.88 5.45
CA GLU A 415 18.74 -8.13 5.41
C GLU A 415 17.39 -7.92 4.72
N ASN A 416 17.19 -8.62 3.60
CA ASN A 416 15.99 -8.46 2.77
C ASN A 416 15.72 -9.72 1.94
N ASP A 417 14.64 -10.41 2.27
CA ASP A 417 14.22 -11.64 1.59
C ASP A 417 13.36 -11.38 0.34
N ILE A 418 12.92 -10.15 0.11
CA ILE A 418 11.99 -9.83 -1.00
C ILE A 418 12.52 -10.28 -2.37
N PRO A 419 13.78 -10.01 -2.75
CA PRO A 419 14.30 -10.48 -4.03
C PRO A 419 14.29 -12.00 -4.18
N ASP A 420 14.64 -12.72 -3.09
CA ASP A 420 14.64 -14.19 -3.07
C ASP A 420 13.21 -14.75 -3.18
N ILE A 421 12.24 -14.14 -2.49
CA ILE A 421 10.81 -14.50 -2.58
C ILE A 421 10.32 -14.39 -4.03
N ILE A 422 10.59 -13.26 -4.69
CA ILE A 422 10.15 -13.02 -6.07
C ILE A 422 10.80 -14.00 -7.05
N GLU A 423 12.10 -14.23 -6.92
CA GLU A 423 12.83 -15.15 -7.79
C GLU A 423 12.33 -16.59 -7.63
N ARG A 424 12.14 -17.05 -6.41
CA ARG A 424 11.66 -18.40 -6.12
C ARG A 424 10.23 -18.62 -6.57
N PHE A 425 9.35 -17.68 -6.30
CA PHE A 425 7.95 -17.77 -6.73
C PHE A 425 7.82 -17.88 -8.25
N LYS A 426 8.69 -17.22 -9.01
CA LYS A 426 8.76 -17.34 -10.48
C LYS A 426 9.34 -18.69 -10.95
N ASN A 427 9.95 -19.47 -10.07
CA ASN A 427 10.64 -20.72 -10.37
C ASN A 427 10.22 -21.85 -9.41
N LEU A 428 8.92 -22.01 -9.15
CA LEU A 428 8.38 -22.98 -8.17
C LEU A 428 8.76 -24.45 -8.49
N ASP A 429 9.04 -24.77 -9.73
CA ASP A 429 9.57 -26.07 -10.17
C ASP A 429 10.88 -26.45 -9.47
N LYS A 430 11.72 -25.48 -9.16
CA LYS A 430 12.99 -25.67 -8.44
C LYS A 430 12.81 -25.83 -6.93
N GLU A 431 11.66 -25.48 -6.39
CA GLU A 431 11.35 -25.57 -4.95
C GLU A 431 10.97 -26.99 -4.50
N VAL A 432 10.67 -27.91 -5.44
CA VAL A 432 10.23 -29.28 -5.16
C VAL A 432 11.30 -30.09 -4.42
N GLU A 433 12.58 -29.80 -4.68
CA GLU A 433 13.71 -30.53 -4.07
C GLU A 433 14.13 -29.96 -2.70
N ARG A 434 13.55 -28.81 -2.28
CA ARG A 434 13.93 -28.16 -1.02
C ARG A 434 13.37 -28.89 0.20
N LYS A 435 14.20 -28.92 1.25
CA LYS A 435 13.83 -29.56 2.52
C LYS A 435 12.94 -28.64 3.36
N ARG A 436 12.17 -29.22 4.28
CA ARG A 436 11.37 -28.45 5.24
C ARG A 436 12.19 -27.71 6.30
N THR A 437 13.49 -27.97 6.37
CA THR A 437 14.45 -27.19 7.17
C THR A 437 14.87 -25.88 6.51
N ASP A 438 14.69 -25.77 5.18
CA ASP A 438 15.00 -24.55 4.41
C ASP A 438 14.04 -23.41 4.71
N GLN A 439 14.37 -22.22 4.26
CA GLN A 439 13.52 -21.02 4.43
C GLN A 439 12.24 -21.09 3.59
N SER A 440 12.27 -21.79 2.45
CA SER A 440 11.09 -22.10 1.65
C SER A 440 11.07 -23.58 1.25
N PHE A 441 9.88 -24.13 1.08
CA PHE A 441 9.66 -25.52 0.75
C PHE A 441 8.24 -25.77 0.25
N MET A 442 8.04 -26.91 -0.42
CA MET A 442 6.72 -27.37 -0.86
C MET A 442 6.08 -28.28 0.18
N VAL A 443 4.77 -28.12 0.38
CA VAL A 443 3.94 -28.97 1.24
C VAL A 443 2.85 -29.61 0.38
N PRO A 444 2.79 -30.97 0.29
CA PRO A 444 1.73 -31.65 -0.43
C PRO A 444 0.36 -31.37 0.20
N LYS A 445 -0.68 -31.23 -0.63
CA LYS A 445 -2.07 -31.06 -0.19
C LYS A 445 -2.48 -32.11 0.86
N LYS A 446 -2.03 -33.36 0.69
CA LYS A 446 -2.32 -34.45 1.62
C LYS A 446 -1.94 -34.07 3.06
N ASP A 447 -0.74 -33.52 3.25
CA ASP A 447 -0.26 -33.15 4.58
C ASP A 447 -1.09 -32.00 5.18
N ILE A 448 -1.56 -31.06 4.33
CA ILE A 448 -2.44 -29.96 4.75
C ILE A 448 -3.79 -30.50 5.21
N VAL A 449 -4.37 -31.44 4.48
CA VAL A 449 -5.64 -32.09 4.84
C VAL A 449 -5.51 -32.89 6.14
N GLU A 450 -4.44 -33.68 6.31
CA GLU A 450 -4.16 -34.45 7.52
C GLU A 450 -3.94 -33.55 8.76
N ASN A 451 -3.49 -32.34 8.57
CA ASN A 451 -3.34 -31.32 9.60
C ASN A 451 -4.55 -30.35 9.70
N ASP A 452 -5.74 -30.80 9.30
CA ASP A 452 -6.99 -30.06 9.47
C ASP A 452 -6.98 -28.68 8.80
N TYR A 453 -6.36 -28.61 7.61
CA TYR A 453 -6.17 -27.41 6.79
C TYR A 453 -5.42 -26.27 7.52
N ASP A 454 -4.55 -26.60 8.46
CA ASP A 454 -3.64 -25.61 9.04
C ASP A 454 -2.67 -25.11 7.97
N LEU A 455 -2.56 -23.79 7.80
CA LEU A 455 -1.70 -23.14 6.82
C LEU A 455 -0.54 -22.38 7.47
N SER A 456 -0.32 -22.57 8.78
CA SER A 456 0.84 -21.98 9.45
C SER A 456 2.13 -22.71 9.07
N ILE A 457 3.15 -21.97 8.69
CA ILE A 457 4.44 -22.54 8.28
C ILE A 457 5.08 -23.40 9.37
N ASN A 458 4.92 -23.00 10.64
CA ASN A 458 5.47 -23.71 11.78
C ASN A 458 4.92 -25.13 11.94
N LYS A 459 3.78 -25.44 11.30
CA LYS A 459 3.19 -26.79 11.30
C LYS A 459 3.98 -27.76 10.44
N TYR A 460 4.68 -27.26 9.41
CA TYR A 460 5.36 -28.05 8.38
C TYR A 460 6.87 -27.90 8.41
N LYS A 461 7.37 -26.77 8.95
CA LYS A 461 8.79 -26.50 9.04
C LYS A 461 9.48 -27.45 10.02
N GLU A 462 10.56 -28.06 9.58
CA GLU A 462 11.41 -28.90 10.40
C GLU A 462 12.58 -28.08 10.93
N ILE A 463 13.01 -28.37 12.15
CA ILE A 463 14.18 -27.74 12.77
C ILE A 463 15.27 -28.80 12.86
N GLU A 464 16.39 -28.57 12.22
CA GLU A 464 17.58 -29.40 12.46
C GLU A 464 18.09 -29.08 13.88
N TYR A 465 17.91 -30.02 14.75
CA TYR A 465 18.50 -29.93 16.09
C TYR A 465 19.99 -30.31 15.99
N THR A 466 20.85 -29.31 15.88
CA THR A 466 22.28 -29.48 16.13
C THR A 466 22.48 -29.41 17.66
N PRO A 467 22.87 -30.51 18.34
CA PRO A 467 23.19 -30.46 19.75
C PRO A 467 24.30 -29.41 19.94
N VAL A 468 24.05 -28.43 20.79
CA VAL A 468 25.11 -27.52 21.19
C VAL A 468 26.05 -28.32 22.08
N GLU A 469 27.23 -28.65 21.58
CA GLU A 469 28.28 -29.22 22.43
C GLU A 469 28.79 -28.09 23.33
N TYR A 470 28.39 -28.18 24.57
CA TYR A 470 28.92 -27.29 25.60
C TYR A 470 30.32 -27.77 26.02
N PRO A 471 31.29 -26.86 26.19
CA PRO A 471 32.59 -27.23 26.72
C PRO A 471 32.41 -27.90 28.11
N PRO A 472 33.30 -28.78 28.48
CA PRO A 472 33.23 -29.44 29.78
C PRO A 472 33.07 -28.44 30.92
N THR A 473 32.30 -28.80 31.94
CA THR A 473 32.02 -27.90 33.07
C THR A 473 33.30 -27.39 33.73
N SER A 474 34.37 -28.19 33.72
CA SER A 474 35.70 -27.79 34.20
C SER A 474 36.34 -26.65 33.42
N GLU A 475 36.13 -26.63 32.08
CA GLU A 475 36.62 -25.58 31.20
C GLU A 475 35.81 -24.28 31.38
N ILE A 476 34.48 -24.40 31.47
CA ILE A 476 33.61 -23.26 31.79
C ILE A 476 33.99 -22.63 33.12
N MET A 477 34.24 -23.46 34.16
CA MET A 477 34.68 -22.97 35.47
C MET A 477 36.07 -22.34 35.46
N ALA A 478 36.99 -22.84 34.61
CA ALA A 478 38.29 -22.22 34.43
C ALA A 478 38.16 -20.82 33.77
N ASN A 479 37.37 -20.72 32.72
CA ASN A 479 37.13 -19.45 32.03
C ASN A 479 36.42 -18.39 32.93
N ILE A 480 35.48 -18.85 33.79
CA ILE A 480 34.83 -17.94 34.75
C ILE A 480 35.87 -17.41 35.75
N ARG A 481 36.76 -18.26 36.28
CA ARG A 481 37.79 -17.82 37.21
C ARG A 481 38.81 -16.88 36.58
N GLU A 482 39.13 -17.09 35.31
CA GLU A 482 40.02 -16.19 34.56
C GLU A 482 39.38 -14.81 34.39
N LEU A 483 38.10 -14.74 34.00
CA LEU A 483 37.34 -13.51 33.89
C LEU A 483 37.19 -12.80 35.25
N GLU A 484 36.96 -13.51 36.33
CA GLU A 484 36.91 -12.93 37.69
C GLU A 484 38.25 -12.28 38.09
N LEU A 485 39.38 -12.91 37.74
CA LEU A 485 40.69 -12.34 37.97
C LEU A 485 40.96 -11.07 37.10
N GLU A 486 40.46 -11.07 35.87
CA GLU A 486 40.58 -9.92 34.96
C GLU A 486 39.74 -8.76 35.47
N ILE A 487 38.45 -9.01 35.82
CA ILE A 487 37.57 -8.03 36.45
C ILE A 487 38.22 -7.44 37.73
N GLY A 488 38.85 -8.29 38.60
CA GLY A 488 39.52 -7.83 39.78
C GLY A 488 40.67 -6.86 39.47
N LYS A 489 41.51 -7.14 38.46
CA LYS A 489 42.59 -6.27 38.03
C LYS A 489 42.09 -4.93 37.48
N GLU A 490 41.03 -4.97 36.69
CA GLU A 490 40.42 -3.77 36.13
C GLU A 490 39.77 -2.89 37.21
N MET A 491 39.18 -3.52 38.23
CA MET A 491 38.62 -2.84 39.40
C MET A 491 39.72 -2.17 40.21
N ASP A 492 40.86 -2.89 40.50
CA ASP A 492 42.03 -2.29 41.18
C ASP A 492 42.63 -1.12 40.43
N GLU A 493 42.65 -1.22 39.09
CA GLU A 493 43.15 -0.09 38.23
C GLU A 493 42.19 1.09 38.26
N LEU A 494 40.89 0.87 38.23
CA LEU A 494 39.87 1.89 38.35
C LEU A 494 39.92 2.60 39.70
N GLU A 495 40.07 1.86 40.81
CA GLU A 495 40.25 2.43 42.16
C GLU A 495 41.49 3.30 42.22
N ARG A 496 42.60 2.85 41.62
CA ARG A 496 43.84 3.64 41.56
C ARG A 496 43.64 4.92 40.76
N LEU A 497 42.88 4.90 39.65
CA LEU A 497 42.64 6.08 38.85
C LEU A 497 41.67 7.06 39.53
N LEU A 498 40.77 6.56 40.36
CA LEU A 498 39.85 7.39 41.14
C LEU A 498 40.40 7.87 42.47
N GLY A 499 41.62 7.43 42.85
CA GLY A 499 42.25 7.80 44.10
C GLY A 499 41.58 7.22 45.38
N LEU A 500 40.92 6.07 45.25
CA LEU A 500 40.23 5.33 46.31
C LEU A 500 41.18 4.38 46.99
#